data_105acb0f8ebfe610af1030685b5c09d8
#
_entry.id   105acb0f8ebfe610af1030685b5c09d8
#
_cell.length_a   1.000
_cell.length_b   1.000
_cell.length_c   1.000
_cell.angle_alpha   90.00
_cell.angle_beta   90.00
_cell.angle_gamma   90.00
#
_symmetry.space_group_name_H-M   'P 1'
#
loop_
_entity.id
_entity.type
_entity.pdbx_description
1 polymer ?
#
loop_
_entity_poly.entity_id
_entity_poly.type
_entity_poly.pdbx_seq_one_letter_code
_entity_poly.pdbx_strand_id
1 'polypeptide(L)'
;MKGENFIMKLIISQIVEFEEEKIPHSWRKEIETDIIPHKGDFIEDSLWKDPGEYEVVETLINYSEDYCMASVEKYCIKIPADRREEFEHMAELHGWKPLWKI
;
A
#
# COMPACT_ATOMS: atom_id res chain seq x y z
N MET A 1 -12.77 -11.81 -26.39
CA MET A 1 -11.75 -10.86 -26.35
C MET A 1 -11.73 -10.07 -25.06
N LYS A 2 -10.60 -9.89 -24.50
CA LYS A 2 -10.55 -9.27 -23.18
C LYS A 2 -10.32 -7.76 -23.20
N GLY A 3 -10.34 -7.17 -24.37
CA GLY A 3 -9.97 -5.78 -24.49
C GLY A 3 -10.85 -4.83 -23.72
N GLU A 4 -12.16 -5.03 -23.77
CA GLU A 4 -13.07 -4.08 -23.17
C GLU A 4 -13.13 -4.20 -21.65
N ASN A 5 -12.74 -5.34 -21.11
CA ASN A 5 -12.81 -5.55 -19.67
C ASN A 5 -11.45 -5.89 -19.07
N PHE A 6 -10.42 -5.27 -19.61
CA PHE A 6 -9.09 -5.52 -19.13
C PHE A 6 -8.90 -4.93 -17.75
N ILE A 7 -8.67 -5.80 -16.78
CA ILE A 7 -8.45 -5.39 -15.41
C ILE A 7 -7.06 -5.84 -15.00
N MET A 8 -6.35 -4.94 -14.38
CA MET A 8 -5.00 -5.18 -13.92
C MET A 8 -4.99 -5.29 -12.40
N LYS A 9 -4.12 -6.11 -11.87
CA LYS A 9 -3.91 -6.14 -10.42
C LYS A 9 -3.01 -4.95 -10.07
N LEU A 10 -3.49 -4.10 -9.18
CA LEU A 10 -2.68 -3.00 -8.67
C LEU A 10 -2.22 -3.36 -7.27
N ILE A 11 -0.92 -3.32 -7.06
CA ILE A 11 -0.32 -3.57 -5.75
C ILE A 11 0.18 -2.24 -5.23
N ILE A 12 -0.42 -1.74 -4.16
CA ILE A 12 0.05 -0.53 -3.51
C ILE A 12 1.03 -0.94 -2.43
N SER A 13 2.24 -0.41 -2.48
CA SER A 13 3.28 -0.75 -1.53
C SER A 13 3.65 0.48 -0.72
N GLN A 14 3.70 0.33 0.59
CA GLN A 14 4.05 1.44 1.47
C GLN A 14 4.94 0.93 2.59
N ILE A 15 5.98 1.70 2.88
CA ILE A 15 6.85 1.43 4.01
C ILE A 15 6.32 2.20 5.20
N VAL A 16 6.10 1.48 6.30
CA VAL A 16 5.61 2.06 7.55
C VAL A 16 6.70 1.93 8.60
N GLU A 17 6.97 3.01 9.28
CA GLU A 17 8.00 3.04 10.32
C GLU A 17 7.36 3.52 11.61
N PHE A 18 7.47 2.72 12.68
CA PHE A 18 7.03 3.12 14.00
C PHE A 18 8.12 3.97 14.62
N GLU A 19 7.75 5.13 15.11
CA GLU A 19 8.72 6.12 15.59
C GLU A 19 9.66 5.55 16.64
N GLU A 20 9.12 4.75 17.55
CA GLU A 20 9.93 4.22 18.64
C GLU A 20 10.91 3.13 18.18
N GLU A 21 10.49 2.32 17.22
CA GLU A 21 11.33 1.22 16.75
C GLU A 21 12.33 1.66 15.70
N LYS A 22 11.90 2.59 14.83
CA LYS A 22 12.72 3.05 13.71
C LYS A 22 13.14 1.93 12.78
N ILE A 23 12.33 0.87 12.73
CA ILE A 23 12.54 -0.25 11.83
C ILE A 23 11.46 -0.18 10.76
N PRO A 24 11.82 -0.07 9.49
CA PRO A 24 10.82 0.01 8.42
C PRO A 24 10.18 -1.34 8.16
N HIS A 25 8.89 -1.33 7.93
CA HIS A 25 8.13 -2.53 7.58
C HIS A 25 7.36 -2.25 6.30
N SER A 26 7.38 -3.20 5.40
CA SER A 26 6.69 -3.04 4.12
C SER A 26 5.30 -3.64 4.19
N TRP A 27 4.30 -2.88 3.76
CA TRP A 27 2.92 -3.32 3.70
C TRP A 27 2.43 -3.22 2.27
N ARG A 28 1.54 -4.12 1.89
CA ARG A 28 0.98 -4.13 0.54
C ARG A 28 -0.52 -4.30 0.58
N LYS A 29 -1.17 -3.69 -0.42
CA LYS A 29 -2.59 -3.88 -0.63
C LYS A 29 -2.82 -4.17 -2.11
N GLU A 30 -3.62 -5.20 -2.41
CA GLU A 30 -3.91 -5.57 -3.79
C GLU A 30 -5.34 -5.23 -4.13
N ILE A 31 -5.54 -4.57 -5.26
CA ILE A 31 -6.87 -4.27 -5.76
C ILE A 31 -6.90 -4.54 -7.26
N GLU A 32 -8.08 -4.85 -7.77
CA GLU A 32 -8.28 -5.02 -9.20
C GLU A 32 -8.86 -3.75 -9.77
N THR A 33 -8.20 -3.19 -10.77
CA THR A 33 -8.63 -1.91 -11.32
C THR A 33 -8.05 -1.75 -12.72
N ASP A 34 -8.70 -0.91 -13.52
CA ASP A 34 -8.16 -0.52 -14.81
C ASP A 34 -7.47 0.84 -14.73
N ILE A 35 -7.35 1.40 -13.54
CA ILE A 35 -6.68 2.67 -13.34
C ILE A 35 -5.26 2.40 -12.88
N ILE A 36 -4.29 2.93 -13.62
CA ILE A 36 -2.88 2.76 -13.28
C ILE A 36 -2.32 4.09 -12.79
N PRO A 37 -1.91 4.16 -11.52
CA PRO A 37 -1.31 5.40 -11.02
C PRO A 37 0.06 5.65 -11.62
N HIS A 38 0.43 6.91 -11.69
CA HIS A 38 1.73 7.33 -12.19
C HIS A 38 2.49 8.05 -11.10
N LYS A 39 3.79 8.12 -11.25
CA LYS A 39 4.62 8.88 -10.33
C LYS A 39 4.09 10.31 -10.25
N GLY A 40 3.90 10.80 -9.04
CA GLY A 40 3.35 12.12 -8.81
C GLY A 40 1.86 12.12 -8.52
N ASP A 41 1.16 11.04 -8.83
CA ASP A 41 -0.25 10.92 -8.46
C ASP A 41 -0.37 10.71 -6.96
N PHE A 42 -1.54 11.02 -6.42
CA PHE A 42 -1.79 10.80 -5.01
C PHE A 42 -2.85 9.73 -4.83
N ILE A 43 -2.59 8.82 -3.91
CA ILE A 43 -3.53 7.77 -3.57
C ILE A 43 -4.07 8.05 -2.18
N GLU A 44 -5.38 8.10 -2.07
CA GLU A 44 -6.05 8.26 -0.80
C GLU A 44 -6.56 6.90 -0.37
N ASP A 45 -6.02 6.38 0.72
CA ASP A 45 -6.42 5.09 1.24
C ASP A 45 -6.18 5.10 2.74
N SER A 46 -6.82 4.18 3.42
CA SER A 46 -6.74 4.14 4.87
C SER A 46 -5.92 2.95 5.32
N LEU A 47 -4.71 3.22 5.76
CA LEU A 47 -3.87 2.19 6.36
C LEU A 47 -4.17 2.06 7.85
N TRP A 48 -4.54 3.17 8.46
CA TRP A 48 -4.92 3.23 9.86
C TRP A 48 -6.31 3.84 9.90
N LYS A 49 -6.67 4.48 10.98
CA LYS A 49 -7.96 5.15 11.11
C LYS A 49 -8.01 6.49 10.39
N ASP A 50 -6.87 7.03 10.16
CA ASP A 50 -6.74 8.40 9.68
C ASP A 50 -6.39 8.38 8.20
N PRO A 51 -7.36 8.51 7.32
CA PRO A 51 -7.06 8.47 5.89
C PRO A 51 -6.17 9.65 5.50
N GLY A 52 -5.29 9.40 4.55
CA GLY A 52 -4.38 10.43 4.08
C GLY A 52 -4.09 10.24 2.62
N GLU A 53 -3.46 11.24 2.05
CA GLU A 53 -3.04 11.21 0.66
C GLU A 53 -1.56 10.91 0.61
N TYR A 54 -1.18 9.93 -0.20
CA TYR A 54 0.21 9.53 -0.31
C TYR A 54 0.64 9.62 -1.75
N GLU A 55 1.76 10.27 -1.97
CA GLU A 55 2.28 10.46 -3.32
C GLU A 55 2.92 9.19 -3.83
N VAL A 56 2.60 8.84 -5.08
CA VAL A 56 3.23 7.70 -5.75
C VAL A 56 4.63 8.14 -6.16
N VAL A 57 5.64 7.48 -5.61
CA VAL A 57 7.03 7.84 -5.86
C VAL A 57 7.68 6.96 -6.90
N GLU A 58 7.11 5.78 -7.15
CA GLU A 58 7.66 4.86 -8.14
C GLU A 58 6.57 3.93 -8.63
N THR A 59 6.63 3.59 -9.91
CA THR A 59 5.67 2.67 -10.52
C THR A 59 6.43 1.61 -11.30
N LEU A 60 6.00 0.36 -11.15
CA LEU A 60 6.54 -0.76 -11.92
C LEU A 60 5.38 -1.49 -12.58
N ILE A 61 5.46 -1.67 -13.89
CA ILE A 61 4.40 -2.33 -14.65
C ILE A 61 4.94 -3.63 -15.21
N ASN A 62 4.21 -4.71 -14.97
CA ASN A 62 4.57 -6.02 -15.50
C ASN A 62 3.45 -6.46 -16.46
N TYR A 63 3.70 -6.33 -17.73
CA TYR A 63 2.67 -6.66 -18.73
C TYR A 63 2.47 -8.16 -18.90
N SER A 64 3.51 -8.95 -18.65
CA SER A 64 3.39 -10.38 -18.87
C SER A 64 2.56 -11.05 -17.78
N GLU A 65 2.48 -10.45 -16.61
CA GLU A 65 1.69 -11.01 -15.52
C GLU A 65 0.53 -10.11 -15.12
N ASP A 66 0.31 -9.04 -15.86
CA ASP A 66 -0.84 -8.15 -15.70
C ASP A 66 -0.94 -7.52 -14.32
N TYR A 67 0.16 -6.97 -13.83
CA TYR A 67 0.10 -6.23 -12.59
C TYR A 67 0.93 -4.96 -12.66
N CYS A 68 0.58 -4.03 -11.80
CA CYS A 68 1.30 -2.78 -11.61
C CYS A 68 1.56 -2.61 -10.12
N MET A 69 2.77 -2.25 -9.76
CA MET A 69 3.08 -1.95 -8.36
C MET A 69 3.33 -0.46 -8.24
N ALA A 70 2.59 0.19 -7.35
CA ALA A 70 2.75 1.61 -7.08
C ALA A 70 3.30 1.76 -5.67
N SER A 71 4.51 2.28 -5.56
CA SER A 71 5.13 2.54 -4.26
C SER A 71 4.80 3.97 -3.87
N VAL A 72 4.21 4.14 -2.68
CA VAL A 72 3.86 5.46 -2.18
C VAL A 72 4.84 5.88 -1.10
N GLU A 73 4.79 7.15 -0.75
CA GLU A 73 5.74 7.69 0.22
C GLU A 73 5.61 7.00 1.58
N LYS A 74 6.69 7.02 2.33
CA LYS A 74 6.77 6.36 3.62
C LYS A 74 5.83 7.01 4.63
N TYR A 75 5.26 6.19 5.50
CA TYR A 75 4.38 6.64 6.56
C TYR A 75 5.06 6.41 7.91
N CYS A 76 5.30 7.49 8.63
CA CYS A 76 5.87 7.41 9.98
C CYS A 76 4.74 7.51 10.97
N ILE A 77 4.64 6.50 11.83
CA ILE A 77 3.52 6.40 12.76
C ILE A 77 4.00 6.72 14.17
N LYS A 78 3.25 7.57 14.85
CA LYS A 78 3.64 8.05 16.18
C LYS A 78 2.72 7.49 17.25
N ILE A 79 2.67 6.18 17.30
CA ILE A 79 1.91 5.53 18.36
C ILE A 79 2.84 4.70 19.22
N PRO A 80 2.49 4.48 20.49
CA PRO A 80 3.31 3.64 21.35
C PRO A 80 3.47 2.22 20.83
N ALA A 81 4.57 1.59 21.16
CA ALA A 81 4.84 0.24 20.67
C ALA A 81 3.81 -0.75 21.18
N ASP A 82 3.20 -0.51 22.33
CA ASP A 82 2.19 -1.42 22.87
C ASP A 82 0.86 -1.36 22.11
N ARG A 83 0.72 -0.41 21.18
CA ARG A 83 -0.47 -0.33 20.33
C ARG A 83 -0.21 -0.87 18.93
N ARG A 84 0.92 -1.52 18.73
CA ARG A 84 1.28 -2.01 17.42
C ARG A 84 0.32 -3.08 16.91
N GLU A 85 -0.13 -3.97 17.79
CA GLU A 85 -1.07 -5.01 17.38
C GLU A 85 -2.39 -4.40 16.92
N GLU A 86 -2.82 -3.34 17.58
CA GLU A 86 -4.03 -2.64 17.18
C GLU A 86 -3.87 -2.04 15.80
N PHE A 87 -2.72 -1.45 15.51
CA PHE A 87 -2.45 -0.90 14.20
C PHE A 87 -2.47 -1.99 13.13
N GLU A 88 -1.79 -3.11 13.39
CA GLU A 88 -1.73 -4.20 12.43
C GLU A 88 -3.11 -4.76 12.16
N HIS A 89 -3.92 -4.89 13.20
CA HIS A 89 -5.28 -5.39 13.04
C HIS A 89 -6.11 -4.45 12.16
N MET A 90 -6.03 -3.16 12.40
CA MET A 90 -6.77 -2.19 11.61
C MET A 90 -6.30 -2.16 10.17
N ALA A 91 -5.00 -2.28 9.95
CA ALA A 91 -4.46 -2.29 8.60
C ALA A 91 -4.98 -3.51 7.84
N GLU A 92 -5.02 -4.66 8.50
CA GLU A 92 -5.50 -5.89 7.86
C GLU A 92 -6.99 -5.81 7.55
N LEU A 93 -7.76 -5.14 8.39
CA LEU A 93 -9.18 -4.94 8.13
C LEU A 93 -9.41 -4.12 6.86
N HIS A 94 -8.47 -3.26 6.50
CA HIS A 94 -8.57 -2.45 5.30
C HIS A 94 -7.87 -3.09 4.10
N GLY A 95 -7.50 -4.35 4.21
CA GLY A 95 -6.93 -5.08 3.09
C GLY A 95 -5.43 -5.01 2.95
N TRP A 96 -4.74 -4.41 3.90
CA TRP A 96 -3.29 -4.33 3.88
C TRP A 96 -2.67 -5.57 4.51
N LYS A 97 -1.56 -6.02 3.94
CA LYS A 97 -0.85 -7.20 4.44
C LYS A 97 0.62 -6.88 4.62
N PRO A 98 1.20 -7.27 5.76
CA PRO A 98 2.64 -7.06 5.95
C PRO A 98 3.44 -8.11 5.20
N LEU A 99 4.59 -7.71 4.68
CA LEU A 99 5.44 -8.66 3.95
C LEU A 99 6.02 -9.74 4.84
N TRP A 100 6.27 -9.42 6.11
CA TRP A 100 6.93 -10.38 6.99
C TRP A 100 6.00 -11.48 7.50
N LYS A 101 4.72 -11.39 7.20
CA LYS A 101 3.77 -12.42 7.61
C LYS A 101 3.36 -13.33 6.48
N ILE A 102 4.23 -13.61 5.60
CA ILE A 102 3.94 -14.46 4.46
C ILE A 102 3.91 -15.95 4.85
#